data_fccbd018f887000f1e099947d6201841
#
_entry.id   fccbd018f887000f1e099947d6201841
#
_cell.length_a   1.000
_cell.length_b   1.000
_cell.length_c   1.000
_cell.angle_alpha   90.00
_cell.angle_beta   90.00
_cell.angle_gamma   90.00
#
_symmetry.space_group_name_H-M   'P 1'
#
loop_
_entity.id
_entity.type
_entity.pdbx_description
1 polymer ?
#
loop_
_entity_poly.entity_id
_entity_poly.type
_entity_poly.pdbx_seq_one_letter_code
_entity_poly.pdbx_strand_id
1 'polypeptide(L)'
;MLRLLITLFVLPFVLSCTDPMNGSGSTDSNGSTAESWNPEDVETYKYSESITSSRKYLVTVNGVRQTVYPTDEGQICSFGCDKEVQVTVINTQGFEEAALRPLSKNYTFEKIDNQTIVFTARPYDRIIAEFDSSEDKQLFIFVNPKSETAGKPSKDDPNVIYYEAGKDYEVKHINVPSGKTLYLEGGVVLNAKVYMKDAENCKVKGFGIINGLDNGVEVNGVRVQDCSNVEISGVTILNNNGRVCFNAQSKNLLIDNVKAIGQVYGDQTDAIDIYCCQDVVVKRCFAYGNDDTYCIKSWKWNYKGEAKNIHFEDCIARNFRGNSFEIGYEIGAGVSNVSYKNIYSIHSSGGSDTPLRRGAVTIHDAAAGYIHDISYENVYIEDPLEFGIDIRIAKAGYELGTGEEWGPGIIENVKMKNVYMLKQAPLGNTLLGYDSSHKISIEFENLYIAGKKITSAKDGGFSCTFTDVVFK
;
A
#
# COMPACT_ATOMS: atom_id res chain seq x y z
N MET A 1 -26.52 16.90 -32.27
CA MET A 1 -26.74 17.84 -31.15
C MET A 1 -27.84 17.28 -30.30
N LEU A 2 -27.53 16.62 -29.22
CA LEU A 2 -28.44 16.38 -28.10
C LEU A 2 -27.53 15.97 -26.93
N ARG A 3 -27.35 16.88 -25.98
CA ARG A 3 -26.63 16.63 -24.72
C ARG A 3 -27.59 15.92 -23.78
N LEU A 4 -27.27 14.73 -23.40
CA LEU A 4 -27.96 13.98 -22.33
C LEU A 4 -27.26 14.31 -21.00
N LEU A 5 -27.94 15.04 -20.15
CA LEU A 5 -27.56 15.21 -18.74
C LEU A 5 -27.88 13.89 -18.02
N ILE A 6 -26.88 13.23 -17.48
CA ILE A 6 -27.07 12.12 -16.54
C ILE A 6 -26.78 12.69 -15.14
N THR A 7 -27.85 12.88 -14.38
CA THR A 7 -27.79 13.23 -12.97
C THR A 7 -27.60 11.92 -12.19
N LEU A 8 -26.43 11.75 -11.59
CA LEU A 8 -26.17 10.62 -10.69
C LEU A 8 -26.76 10.94 -9.32
N PHE A 9 -27.81 10.20 -8.92
CA PHE A 9 -28.30 10.18 -7.56
C PHE A 9 -27.43 9.24 -6.72
N VAL A 10 -26.70 9.77 -5.77
CA VAL A 10 -26.06 8.99 -4.71
C VAL A 10 -27.06 8.89 -3.56
N LEU A 11 -27.59 7.68 -3.32
CA LEU A 11 -28.39 7.38 -2.12
C LEU A 11 -27.44 7.02 -0.96
N PRO A 12 -27.58 7.64 0.20
CA PRO A 12 -26.89 7.19 1.40
C PRO A 12 -27.59 5.97 1.99
N PHE A 13 -26.88 4.87 2.15
CA PHE A 13 -27.34 3.73 2.96
C PHE A 13 -27.12 4.08 4.44
N VAL A 14 -28.22 4.37 5.12
CA VAL A 14 -28.25 4.46 6.58
C VAL A 14 -28.73 3.11 7.10
N LEU A 15 -27.86 2.34 7.74
CA LEU A 15 -28.27 1.21 8.59
C LEU A 15 -28.59 1.77 9.98
N SER A 16 -29.86 1.85 10.30
CA SER A 16 -30.32 2.14 11.66
C SER A 16 -30.52 0.85 12.43
N CYS A 17 -29.77 0.65 13.49
CA CYS A 17 -30.15 -0.23 14.59
C CYS A 17 -30.85 0.64 15.65
N THR A 18 -32.14 0.48 15.84
CA THR A 18 -32.87 1.07 16.94
C THR A 18 -33.10 0.01 18.01
N ASP A 19 -32.75 0.31 19.24
CA ASP A 19 -33.38 -0.22 20.43
C ASP A 19 -33.80 0.94 21.34
N PRO A 20 -35.00 0.88 21.96
CA PRO A 20 -35.61 2.02 22.64
C PRO A 20 -35.36 1.98 24.16
N MET A 21 -34.93 3.08 24.73
CA MET A 21 -35.17 3.32 26.17
C MET A 21 -35.57 4.77 26.39
N ASN A 22 -36.74 4.89 27.00
CA ASN A 22 -37.40 6.11 27.48
C ASN A 22 -36.57 6.84 28.55
N GLY A 23 -36.59 8.15 28.50
CA GLY A 23 -36.11 9.01 29.58
C GLY A 23 -36.41 10.48 29.28
N SER A 24 -37.45 11.00 29.87
CA SER A 24 -37.91 12.39 29.80
C SER A 24 -36.94 13.38 30.43
N GLY A 25 -36.85 14.55 29.83
CA GLY A 25 -36.67 15.76 30.64
C GLY A 25 -35.54 16.71 30.27
N SER A 26 -35.98 17.87 29.88
CA SER A 26 -35.39 19.21 29.95
C SER A 26 -34.55 19.71 28.78
N THR A 27 -35.15 20.69 28.14
CA THR A 27 -34.54 21.67 27.25
C THR A 27 -33.44 22.44 28.00
N ASP A 28 -32.22 22.37 27.49
CA ASP A 28 -31.24 23.43 27.66
C ASP A 28 -30.45 23.73 26.37
N SER A 29 -30.31 24.98 26.19
CA SER A 29 -29.78 25.74 25.08
C SER A 29 -28.51 25.22 24.44
N ASN A 30 -28.50 25.25 23.10
CA ASN A 30 -27.38 25.19 22.19
C ASN A 30 -26.11 25.90 22.67
N GLY A 31 -25.12 25.12 23.04
CA GLY A 31 -23.73 25.48 23.04
C GLY A 31 -22.98 24.43 22.24
N SER A 32 -22.94 24.51 20.92
CA SER A 32 -21.94 23.79 20.17
C SER A 32 -20.59 24.43 20.54
N THR A 33 -19.89 23.83 21.48
CA THR A 33 -18.47 24.10 21.67
C THR A 33 -17.80 23.65 20.38
N ALA A 34 -17.45 24.60 19.52
CA ALA A 34 -16.54 24.35 18.44
C ALA A 34 -15.33 23.70 19.09
N GLU A 35 -15.03 22.44 18.77
CA GLU A 35 -13.82 21.77 19.23
C GLU A 35 -12.65 22.64 18.80
N SER A 36 -11.97 23.23 19.76
CA SER A 36 -10.79 24.04 19.48
C SER A 36 -9.64 23.09 19.17
N TRP A 37 -9.30 22.95 17.90
CA TRP A 37 -8.16 22.18 17.43
C TRP A 37 -6.86 22.74 18.02
N ASN A 38 -6.17 21.94 18.86
CA ASN A 38 -4.97 22.39 19.54
C ASN A 38 -3.73 22.19 18.66
N PRO A 39 -2.97 23.25 18.33
CA PRO A 39 -1.71 23.15 17.60
C PRO A 39 -0.66 22.23 18.27
N GLU A 40 -0.66 22.12 19.59
CA GLU A 40 0.29 21.27 20.34
C GLU A 40 0.04 19.76 20.13
N ASP A 41 -1.13 19.37 19.64
CA ASP A 41 -1.41 17.99 19.28
C ASP A 41 -0.66 17.53 18.03
N VAL A 42 -0.04 18.46 17.27
CA VAL A 42 0.65 18.21 16.02
C VAL A 42 2.16 18.25 16.18
N GLU A 43 2.85 17.20 15.75
CA GLU A 43 4.29 17.18 15.56
C GLU A 43 4.61 17.51 14.10
N THR A 44 5.13 18.72 13.87
CA THR A 44 5.57 19.19 12.56
C THR A 44 6.98 18.70 12.27
N TYR A 45 7.19 18.11 11.10
CA TYR A 45 8.51 17.64 10.70
C TYR A 45 9.35 18.77 10.10
N LYS A 46 10.56 18.93 10.65
CA LYS A 46 11.49 20.00 10.24
C LYS A 46 12.41 19.50 9.12
N TYR A 47 12.12 19.92 7.92
CA TYR A 47 13.00 19.66 6.77
C TYR A 47 14.21 20.62 6.77
N SER A 48 15.26 20.22 6.05
CA SER A 48 16.41 21.10 5.76
C SER A 48 15.97 22.32 4.92
N GLU A 49 16.72 23.42 5.03
CA GLU A 49 16.47 24.64 4.25
C GLU A 49 16.67 24.43 2.73
N SER A 50 17.42 23.40 2.33
CA SER A 50 17.57 23.02 0.93
C SER A 50 16.29 22.45 0.30
N ILE A 51 15.36 21.94 1.13
CA ILE A 51 14.12 21.34 0.67
C ILE A 51 13.05 22.42 0.46
N THR A 52 12.68 22.61 -0.79
CA THR A 52 11.62 23.54 -1.15
C THR A 52 10.26 22.85 -1.07
N SER A 53 9.36 23.36 -0.22
CA SER A 53 7.98 22.87 -0.13
C SER A 53 7.23 23.09 -1.45
N SER A 54 6.37 22.15 -1.79
CA SER A 54 5.45 22.29 -2.92
C SER A 54 4.69 23.61 -2.87
N ARG A 55 4.46 24.19 -4.05
CA ARG A 55 3.59 25.35 -4.22
C ARG A 55 2.20 24.96 -4.71
N LYS A 56 2.01 23.72 -5.13
CA LYS A 56 0.71 23.24 -5.62
C LYS A 56 -0.28 23.03 -4.47
N TYR A 57 0.19 22.47 -3.36
CA TYR A 57 -0.63 22.22 -2.19
C TYR A 57 -0.09 22.96 -0.97
N LEU A 58 -1.00 23.62 -0.25
CA LEU A 58 -0.71 24.21 1.04
C LEU A 58 -1.51 23.43 2.10
N VAL A 59 -0.82 22.84 3.06
CA VAL A 59 -1.46 22.01 4.10
C VAL A 59 -1.25 22.65 5.47
N THR A 60 -2.32 22.77 6.24
CA THR A 60 -2.24 23.06 7.67
C THR A 60 -2.94 21.97 8.48
N VAL A 61 -2.40 21.67 9.66
CA VAL A 61 -2.98 20.71 10.60
C VAL A 61 -3.17 21.43 11.94
N ASN A 62 -4.39 21.48 12.44
CA ASN A 62 -4.78 22.31 13.58
C ASN A 62 -4.27 23.75 13.46
N GLY A 63 -4.33 24.32 12.25
CA GLY A 63 -3.78 25.65 11.94
C GLY A 63 -2.26 25.73 11.75
N VAL A 64 -1.51 24.68 12.04
CA VAL A 64 -0.04 24.65 11.91
C VAL A 64 0.36 24.26 10.50
N ARG A 65 1.16 25.12 9.83
CA ARG A 65 1.65 24.86 8.48
C ARG A 65 2.56 23.64 8.42
N GLN A 66 2.29 22.76 7.45
CA GLN A 66 3.13 21.60 7.16
C GLN A 66 3.96 21.80 5.89
N THR A 67 5.14 21.22 5.83
CA THR A 67 5.91 21.11 4.59
C THR A 67 5.31 20.01 3.72
N VAL A 68 5.12 20.31 2.45
CA VAL A 68 4.70 19.35 1.42
C VAL A 68 5.90 19.03 0.55
N TYR A 69 6.46 17.84 0.73
CA TYR A 69 7.64 17.37 -0.02
C TYR A 69 7.24 16.99 -1.45
N PRO A 70 7.83 17.61 -2.47
CA PRO A 70 7.51 17.30 -3.87
C PRO A 70 8.22 16.03 -4.33
N THR A 71 7.51 15.16 -5.06
CA THR A 71 8.08 14.04 -5.81
C THR A 71 7.50 14.02 -7.23
N ASP A 72 8.06 13.21 -8.11
CA ASP A 72 7.55 13.08 -9.47
C ASP A 72 6.23 12.28 -9.48
N GLU A 73 6.00 11.39 -8.53
CA GLU A 73 4.79 10.55 -8.40
C GLU A 73 3.65 11.23 -7.64
N GLY A 74 3.93 12.33 -6.96
CA GLY A 74 2.95 13.06 -6.18
C GLY A 74 3.59 13.98 -5.15
N GLN A 75 2.77 14.55 -4.29
CA GLN A 75 3.21 15.46 -3.25
C GLN A 75 3.01 14.78 -1.90
N ILE A 76 3.98 14.82 -1.01
CA ILE A 76 3.92 14.12 0.29
C ILE A 76 3.80 15.14 1.41
N CYS A 77 2.71 15.07 2.19
CA CYS A 77 2.57 15.75 3.45
C CYS A 77 2.63 14.72 4.58
N SER A 78 3.61 14.82 5.46
CA SER A 78 3.77 13.89 6.58
C SER A 78 3.94 14.68 7.89
N PHE A 79 3.24 14.22 8.93
CA PHE A 79 3.28 14.84 10.26
C PHE A 79 2.91 13.80 11.33
N GLY A 80 3.13 14.14 12.62
CA GLY A 80 2.79 13.28 13.75
C GLY A 80 1.62 13.83 14.58
N CYS A 81 0.76 12.94 15.06
CA CYS A 81 -0.24 13.25 16.10
C CYS A 81 -0.61 11.96 16.87
N ASP A 82 -1.16 12.11 18.08
CA ASP A 82 -1.63 10.97 18.89
C ASP A 82 -3.15 10.98 19.05
N LYS A 83 -3.83 11.99 18.50
CA LYS A 83 -5.28 12.18 18.51
C LYS A 83 -5.76 12.57 17.12
N GLU A 84 -7.08 12.63 16.97
CA GLU A 84 -7.71 13.21 15.80
C GLU A 84 -7.33 14.69 15.65
N VAL A 85 -7.04 15.10 14.43
CA VAL A 85 -6.63 16.46 14.07
C VAL A 85 -7.41 16.93 12.85
N GLN A 86 -7.57 18.27 12.73
CA GLN A 86 -8.17 18.88 11.55
C GLN A 86 -7.08 19.16 10.51
N VAL A 87 -7.32 18.71 9.29
CA VAL A 87 -6.44 18.94 8.14
C VAL A 87 -7.14 19.88 7.16
N THR A 88 -6.49 20.98 6.82
CA THR A 88 -6.92 21.89 5.75
C THR A 88 -5.96 21.75 4.57
N VAL A 89 -6.48 21.48 3.40
CA VAL A 89 -5.72 21.42 2.15
C VAL A 89 -6.21 22.50 1.20
N ILE A 90 -5.27 23.31 0.71
CA ILE A 90 -5.51 24.28 -0.36
C ILE A 90 -4.79 23.77 -1.62
N ASN A 91 -5.54 23.44 -2.66
CA ASN A 91 -5.03 23.25 -4.01
C ASN A 91 -4.97 24.59 -4.71
N THR A 92 -3.79 25.15 -4.89
CA THR A 92 -3.60 26.52 -5.43
C THR A 92 -4.06 26.66 -6.88
N GLN A 93 -4.25 25.55 -7.60
CA GLN A 93 -4.74 25.54 -8.97
C GLN A 93 -6.27 25.51 -9.05
N GLY A 94 -6.95 25.30 -7.93
CA GLY A 94 -8.39 25.10 -7.87
C GLY A 94 -8.80 23.69 -8.29
N PHE A 95 -10.07 23.34 -8.04
CA PHE A 95 -10.67 22.06 -8.43
C PHE A 95 -12.21 22.16 -8.47
N GLU A 96 -12.83 21.30 -9.25
CA GLU A 96 -14.28 21.13 -9.28
C GLU A 96 -14.70 20.00 -8.33
N GLU A 97 -14.02 18.87 -8.37
CA GLU A 97 -14.28 17.68 -7.57
C GLU A 97 -13.07 17.29 -6.71
N ALA A 98 -13.33 16.66 -5.57
CA ALA A 98 -12.28 16.08 -4.73
C ALA A 98 -12.72 14.71 -4.18
N ALA A 99 -11.74 13.86 -3.92
CA ALA A 99 -11.94 12.58 -3.24
C ALA A 99 -10.82 12.32 -2.23
N LEU A 100 -11.16 11.70 -1.11
CA LEU A 100 -10.20 11.18 -0.14
C LEU A 100 -10.23 9.65 -0.20
N ARG A 101 -9.11 9.03 -0.59
CA ARG A 101 -9.01 7.57 -0.70
C ARG A 101 -8.15 6.97 0.42
N PRO A 102 -8.44 5.70 0.78
CA PRO A 102 -9.44 4.77 0.23
C PRO A 102 -10.89 5.23 0.46
N LEU A 103 -11.73 5.14 -0.56
CA LEU A 103 -13.17 5.48 -0.44
C LEU A 103 -13.87 4.62 0.60
N SER A 104 -13.46 3.36 0.71
CA SER A 104 -14.01 2.39 1.66
C SER A 104 -13.71 2.71 3.13
N LYS A 105 -12.77 3.61 3.41
CA LYS A 105 -12.55 4.16 4.77
C LYS A 105 -13.53 5.29 5.12
N ASN A 106 -14.37 5.71 4.16
CA ASN A 106 -15.43 6.71 4.35
C ASN A 106 -14.93 8.03 4.94
N TYR A 107 -13.76 8.50 4.51
CA TYR A 107 -13.30 9.84 4.87
C TYR A 107 -14.30 10.88 4.35
N THR A 108 -14.70 11.79 5.23
CA THR A 108 -15.57 12.91 4.89
C THR A 108 -14.76 14.21 4.89
N PHE A 109 -15.11 15.13 4.02
CA PHE A 109 -14.52 16.46 3.99
C PHE A 109 -15.58 17.53 3.72
N GLU A 110 -15.29 18.74 4.16
CA GLU A 110 -16.06 19.95 3.80
C GLU A 110 -15.28 20.68 2.69
N LYS A 111 -15.97 20.99 1.59
CA LYS A 111 -15.47 21.88 0.53
C LYS A 111 -15.81 23.31 0.90
N ILE A 112 -14.81 24.08 1.32
CA ILE A 112 -14.99 25.48 1.74
C ILE A 112 -15.18 26.39 0.52
N ASP A 113 -14.37 26.18 -0.51
CA ASP A 113 -14.40 26.93 -1.77
C ASP A 113 -13.84 26.07 -2.91
N ASN A 114 -13.53 26.69 -4.07
CA ASN A 114 -12.97 25.98 -5.23
C ASN A 114 -11.48 25.65 -5.11
N GLN A 115 -10.85 25.91 -3.98
CA GLN A 115 -9.43 25.60 -3.72
C GLN A 115 -9.24 24.81 -2.41
N THR A 116 -10.21 24.83 -1.48
CA THR A 116 -10.01 24.44 -0.10
C THR A 116 -10.95 23.29 0.32
N ILE A 117 -10.37 22.24 0.88
CA ILE A 117 -11.09 21.20 1.62
C ILE A 117 -10.59 21.13 3.07
N VAL A 118 -11.49 20.76 3.98
CA VAL A 118 -11.21 20.52 5.39
C VAL A 118 -11.75 19.16 5.79
N PHE A 119 -10.96 18.37 6.51
CA PHE A 119 -11.35 17.05 7.01
C PHE A 119 -10.61 16.71 8.30
N THR A 120 -11.00 15.61 8.95
CA THR A 120 -10.30 15.09 10.12
C THR A 120 -9.45 13.88 9.75
N ALA A 121 -8.31 13.73 10.43
CA ALA A 121 -7.40 12.61 10.26
C ALA A 121 -6.91 12.09 11.62
N ARG A 122 -6.54 10.82 11.66
CA ARG A 122 -6.11 10.10 12.86
C ARG A 122 -4.73 9.48 12.70
N PRO A 123 -4.02 9.17 13.80
CA PRO A 123 -2.77 8.42 13.72
C PRO A 123 -2.90 7.17 12.85
N TYR A 124 -1.91 6.94 12.00
CA TYR A 124 -1.84 5.88 11.01
C TYR A 124 -2.78 6.02 9.81
N ASP A 125 -3.47 7.14 9.62
CA ASP A 125 -4.15 7.40 8.37
C ASP A 125 -3.14 7.63 7.23
N ARG A 126 -3.45 7.05 6.08
CA ARG A 126 -2.69 7.18 4.83
C ARG A 126 -3.72 7.52 3.76
N ILE A 127 -3.81 8.80 3.48
CA ILE A 127 -4.88 9.37 2.66
C ILE A 127 -4.28 9.83 1.33
N ILE A 128 -4.95 9.50 0.23
CA ILE A 128 -4.69 10.12 -1.06
C ILE A 128 -5.79 11.15 -1.30
N ALA A 129 -5.42 12.42 -1.37
CA ALA A 129 -6.34 13.47 -1.80
C ALA A 129 -6.20 13.66 -3.32
N GLU A 130 -7.28 13.36 -4.03
CA GLU A 130 -7.42 13.50 -5.47
C GLU A 130 -8.28 14.71 -5.79
N PHE A 131 -7.90 15.44 -6.84
CA PHE A 131 -8.61 16.61 -7.31
C PHE A 131 -8.83 16.49 -8.81
N ASP A 132 -10.10 16.61 -9.27
CA ASP A 132 -10.55 16.52 -10.66
C ASP A 132 -10.20 15.20 -11.35
N SER A 133 -10.20 14.09 -10.59
CA SER A 133 -9.85 12.75 -11.07
C SER A 133 -8.48 12.70 -11.74
N SER A 134 -7.61 13.67 -11.49
CA SER A 134 -6.25 13.70 -12.00
C SER A 134 -5.41 12.68 -11.24
N GLU A 135 -4.99 11.62 -11.91
CA GLU A 135 -4.05 10.65 -11.36
C GLU A 135 -2.65 11.25 -11.20
N ASP A 136 -2.37 12.33 -11.93
CA ASP A 136 -1.09 13.01 -11.90
C ASP A 136 -0.99 13.95 -10.69
N LYS A 137 0.08 13.77 -9.93
CA LYS A 137 0.48 14.70 -8.85
C LYS A 137 -0.53 14.83 -7.70
N GLN A 138 -1.07 13.71 -7.27
CA GLN A 138 -1.91 13.60 -6.08
C GLN A 138 -1.19 14.09 -4.82
N LEU A 139 -1.96 14.38 -3.78
CA LEU A 139 -1.42 14.67 -2.46
C LEU A 139 -1.54 13.43 -1.56
N PHE A 140 -0.41 12.87 -1.18
CA PHE A 140 -0.33 11.81 -0.18
C PHE A 140 -0.19 12.43 1.22
N ILE A 141 -1.10 12.10 2.12
CA ILE A 141 -1.10 12.59 3.50
C ILE A 141 -0.85 11.39 4.42
N PHE A 142 0.29 11.41 5.09
CA PHE A 142 0.72 10.36 6.00
C PHE A 142 0.71 10.86 7.43
N VAL A 143 -0.24 10.37 8.21
CA VAL A 143 -0.42 10.72 9.60
C VAL A 143 0.27 9.67 10.46
N ASN A 144 1.38 10.04 11.08
CA ASN A 144 2.12 9.16 11.97
C ASN A 144 1.71 9.37 13.43
N PRO A 145 1.98 8.44 14.36
CA PRO A 145 2.01 8.78 15.76
C PRO A 145 3.13 9.80 16.04
N LYS A 146 3.07 10.53 17.14
CA LYS A 146 4.20 11.38 17.54
C LYS A 146 5.46 10.54 17.74
N SER A 147 6.63 11.13 17.48
CA SER A 147 7.92 10.43 17.54
C SER A 147 8.18 9.78 18.91
N GLU A 148 7.81 10.46 19.99
CA GLU A 148 7.94 9.93 21.36
C GLU A 148 7.03 8.71 21.56
N THR A 149 5.78 8.77 21.12
CA THR A 149 4.82 7.64 21.18
C THR A 149 5.30 6.45 20.33
N ALA A 150 5.98 6.71 19.21
CA ALA A 150 6.59 5.69 18.36
C ALA A 150 7.91 5.12 18.93
N GLY A 151 8.35 5.57 20.09
CA GLY A 151 9.57 5.10 20.74
C GLY A 151 10.83 5.62 20.08
N LYS A 152 10.93 6.94 19.94
CA LYS A 152 12.14 7.65 19.50
C LYS A 152 13.33 7.26 20.38
N PRO A 153 14.43 6.75 19.83
CA PRO A 153 15.60 6.37 20.62
C PRO A 153 16.40 7.61 21.06
N SER A 154 17.23 7.43 22.07
CA SER A 154 18.24 8.44 22.42
C SER A 154 19.26 8.57 21.29
N LYS A 155 19.63 9.79 20.95
CA LYS A 155 20.70 10.05 19.98
C LYS A 155 22.09 9.67 20.49
N ASP A 156 22.24 9.56 21.81
CA ASP A 156 23.49 9.20 22.47
C ASP A 156 23.63 7.67 22.66
N ASP A 157 22.63 6.87 22.24
CA ASP A 157 22.72 5.41 22.26
C ASP A 157 23.75 4.93 21.23
N PRO A 158 24.85 4.27 21.64
CA PRO A 158 25.89 3.80 20.74
C PRO A 158 25.39 2.76 19.72
N ASN A 159 24.20 2.21 19.92
CA ASN A 159 23.58 1.27 18.99
C ASN A 159 22.68 1.95 17.95
N VAL A 160 22.57 3.27 17.98
CA VAL A 160 21.74 4.03 17.05
C VAL A 160 22.60 4.83 16.07
N ILE A 161 22.36 4.64 14.78
CA ILE A 161 22.83 5.50 13.71
C ILE A 161 21.76 6.58 13.53
N TYR A 162 21.96 7.75 14.11
CA TYR A 162 20.93 8.75 14.28
C TYR A 162 21.07 9.92 13.31
N TYR A 163 20.00 10.23 12.57
CA TYR A 163 19.91 11.39 11.68
C TYR A 163 18.90 12.40 12.22
N GLU A 164 19.38 13.61 12.52
CA GLU A 164 18.58 14.71 13.08
C GLU A 164 17.88 15.52 11.98
N ALA A 165 16.66 15.96 12.24
CA ALA A 165 15.88 16.80 11.35
C ALA A 165 16.51 18.18 11.12
N GLY A 166 16.16 18.83 9.99
CA GLY A 166 16.60 20.17 9.64
C GLY A 166 18.05 20.26 9.16
N LYS A 167 18.67 19.15 8.78
CA LYS A 167 20.06 19.08 8.30
C LYS A 167 20.13 18.39 6.94
N ASP A 168 21.11 18.75 6.13
CA ASP A 168 21.48 18.03 4.93
C ASP A 168 22.58 17.00 5.24
N TYR A 169 22.53 15.86 4.54
CA TYR A 169 23.45 14.76 4.72
C TYR A 169 24.00 14.27 3.38
N GLU A 170 25.31 14.22 3.26
CA GLU A 170 26.01 13.66 2.11
C GLU A 170 26.35 12.19 2.35
N VAL A 171 25.34 11.31 2.21
CA VAL A 171 25.51 9.87 2.35
C VAL A 171 24.79 9.17 1.20
N LYS A 172 25.46 8.21 0.57
CA LYS A 172 24.91 7.47 -0.57
C LYS A 172 24.56 6.03 -0.25
N HIS A 173 25.14 5.48 0.79
CA HIS A 173 24.99 4.09 1.16
C HIS A 173 25.12 3.92 2.68
N ILE A 174 24.19 3.23 3.28
CA ILE A 174 24.18 2.93 4.70
C ILE A 174 24.05 1.42 4.88
N ASN A 175 25.04 0.81 5.48
CA ASN A 175 24.93 -0.56 5.98
C ASN A 175 24.48 -0.51 7.44
N VAL A 176 23.43 -1.26 7.79
CA VAL A 176 22.96 -1.40 9.16
C VAL A 176 23.43 -2.76 9.69
N PRO A 177 24.46 -2.80 10.52
CA PRO A 177 25.01 -4.05 11.04
C PRO A 177 24.12 -4.66 12.13
N SER A 178 24.38 -5.91 12.50
CA SER A 178 23.68 -6.61 13.56
C SER A 178 23.60 -5.80 14.85
N GLY A 179 22.41 -5.78 15.46
CA GLY A 179 22.13 -5.08 16.71
C GLY A 179 21.99 -3.56 16.58
N LYS A 180 22.10 -2.98 15.38
CA LYS A 180 21.99 -1.54 15.18
C LYS A 180 20.62 -1.10 14.71
N THR A 181 20.28 0.13 15.11
CA THR A 181 19.10 0.86 14.66
C THR A 181 19.53 2.05 13.80
N LEU A 182 19.07 2.13 12.57
CA LEU A 182 19.08 3.37 11.79
C LEU A 182 17.81 4.14 12.15
N TYR A 183 17.95 5.35 12.67
CA TYR A 183 16.83 6.21 13.02
C TYR A 183 16.87 7.53 12.26
N LEU A 184 15.74 7.87 11.61
CA LEU A 184 15.57 9.11 10.88
C LEU A 184 14.45 9.92 11.52
N GLU A 185 14.77 11.09 12.10
CA GLU A 185 13.72 12.00 12.55
C GLU A 185 12.79 12.43 11.40
N GLY A 186 11.55 12.79 11.73
CA GLY A 186 10.63 13.35 10.76
C GLY A 186 11.17 14.63 10.10
N GLY A 187 11.20 14.67 8.76
CA GLY A 187 11.79 15.75 7.98
C GLY A 187 13.23 15.50 7.51
N VAL A 188 13.89 14.45 7.99
CA VAL A 188 15.17 14.00 7.39
C VAL A 188 14.92 13.48 5.97
N VAL A 189 15.74 13.89 5.02
CA VAL A 189 15.79 13.32 3.68
C VAL A 189 17.21 12.81 3.42
N LEU A 190 17.33 11.49 3.26
CA LEU A 190 18.60 10.84 2.93
C LEU A 190 18.59 10.40 1.47
N ASN A 191 19.42 11.02 0.64
CA ASN A 191 19.68 10.55 -0.73
C ASN A 191 20.60 9.33 -0.70
N ALA A 192 20.10 8.22 -0.14
CA ALA A 192 20.90 7.06 0.16
C ALA A 192 20.12 5.76 -0.05
N LYS A 193 20.86 4.65 -0.14
CA LYS A 193 20.38 3.28 -0.09
C LYS A 193 20.73 2.65 1.24
N VAL A 194 19.81 1.85 1.78
CA VAL A 194 19.97 1.23 3.09
C VAL A 194 20.03 -0.28 2.93
N TYR A 195 21.10 -0.91 3.38
CA TYR A 195 21.30 -2.34 3.29
C TYR A 195 21.47 -2.98 4.66
N MET A 196 20.77 -4.09 4.80
CA MET A 196 20.95 -5.08 5.87
C MET A 196 21.24 -6.41 5.19
N LYS A 197 22.42 -6.96 5.41
CA LYS A 197 22.83 -8.21 4.80
C LYS A 197 23.59 -9.06 5.81
N ASP A 198 23.27 -10.37 5.85
CA ASP A 198 23.91 -11.34 6.78
C ASP A 198 23.88 -10.82 8.24
N ALA A 199 22.74 -10.22 8.67
CA ALA A 199 22.65 -9.46 9.90
C ALA A 199 21.41 -9.85 10.73
N GLU A 200 21.51 -9.62 12.05
CA GLU A 200 20.45 -9.95 13.00
C GLU A 200 20.11 -8.76 13.89
N ASN A 201 18.83 -8.69 14.33
CA ASN A 201 18.35 -7.67 15.26
C ASN A 201 18.59 -6.24 14.77
N CYS A 202 18.36 -6.00 13.47
CA CYS A 202 18.54 -4.70 12.84
C CYS A 202 17.22 -3.94 12.76
N LYS A 203 17.29 -2.60 12.84
CA LYS A 203 16.10 -1.77 12.70
C LYS A 203 16.36 -0.57 11.80
N VAL A 204 15.33 -0.20 11.02
CA VAL A 204 15.23 1.08 10.30
C VAL A 204 13.96 1.76 10.77
N LYS A 205 14.07 2.87 11.49
CA LYS A 205 12.93 3.50 12.18
C LYS A 205 12.88 5.00 11.99
N GLY A 206 11.73 5.57 12.29
CA GLY A 206 11.50 7.01 12.30
C GLY A 206 10.59 7.45 11.16
N PHE A 207 10.48 8.75 10.94
CA PHE A 207 9.54 9.32 9.98
C PHE A 207 10.21 10.13 8.87
N GLY A 208 11.52 9.92 8.67
CA GLY A 208 12.27 10.51 7.58
C GLY A 208 12.05 9.80 6.24
N ILE A 209 12.65 10.36 5.21
CA ILE A 209 12.58 9.88 3.81
C ILE A 209 13.94 9.28 3.44
N ILE A 210 13.93 8.03 2.99
CA ILE A 210 15.04 7.38 2.30
C ILE A 210 14.77 7.54 0.80
N ASN A 211 15.55 8.37 0.15
CA ASN A 211 15.43 8.64 -1.29
C ASN A 211 16.50 7.86 -2.04
N GLY A 212 16.11 6.75 -2.66
CA GLY A 212 17.00 5.93 -3.48
C GLY A 212 17.42 6.67 -4.75
N LEU A 213 18.71 6.84 -4.93
CA LEU A 213 19.27 7.46 -6.13
C LEU A 213 19.30 6.46 -7.28
N ASP A 214 18.99 6.94 -8.47
CA ASP A 214 19.29 6.24 -9.71
C ASP A 214 20.81 6.29 -9.96
N ASN A 215 21.45 5.12 -9.97
CA ASN A 215 22.87 4.97 -10.28
C ASN A 215 23.10 4.13 -11.54
N GLY A 216 22.06 3.88 -12.32
CA GLY A 216 22.15 3.08 -13.56
C GLY A 216 22.40 1.58 -13.34
N VAL A 217 22.28 1.10 -12.10
CA VAL A 217 22.38 -0.33 -11.74
C VAL A 217 21.12 -0.70 -10.93
N GLU A 218 20.65 -1.94 -11.02
CA GLU A 218 19.57 -2.45 -10.19
C GLU A 218 19.89 -2.21 -8.72
N VAL A 219 19.20 -1.29 -8.10
CA VAL A 219 19.52 -0.84 -6.76
C VAL A 219 18.25 -0.59 -5.98
N ASN A 220 18.08 -1.29 -4.88
CA ASN A 220 16.92 -1.18 -4.01
C ASN A 220 17.05 0.04 -3.09
N GLY A 221 15.94 0.67 -2.76
CA GLY A 221 15.91 1.77 -1.78
C GLY A 221 16.31 1.26 -0.39
N VAL A 222 15.58 0.26 0.10
CA VAL A 222 15.94 -0.52 1.29
C VAL A 222 16.04 -1.99 0.90
N ARG A 223 17.14 -2.65 1.29
CA ARG A 223 17.35 -4.07 1.05
C ARG A 223 17.64 -4.82 2.33
N VAL A 224 16.88 -5.89 2.57
CA VAL A 224 17.09 -6.87 3.64
C VAL A 224 17.39 -8.20 2.98
N GLN A 225 18.53 -8.79 3.26
CA GLN A 225 18.91 -10.06 2.66
C GLN A 225 19.67 -10.95 3.66
N ASP A 226 19.28 -12.22 3.73
CA ASP A 226 19.90 -13.22 4.61
C ASP A 226 19.94 -12.74 6.09
N CYS A 227 18.83 -12.14 6.55
CA CYS A 227 18.71 -11.50 7.86
C CYS A 227 17.69 -12.19 8.76
N SER A 228 17.77 -11.91 10.07
CA SER A 228 16.76 -12.32 11.03
C SER A 228 16.43 -11.23 12.04
N ASN A 229 15.17 -11.20 12.55
CA ASN A 229 14.68 -10.24 13.52
C ASN A 229 14.88 -8.78 13.04
N VAL A 230 14.29 -8.43 11.90
CA VAL A 230 14.41 -7.08 11.31
C VAL A 230 13.10 -6.31 11.45
N GLU A 231 13.21 -5.05 11.82
CA GLU A 231 12.09 -4.11 11.86
C GLU A 231 12.37 -2.93 10.90
N ILE A 232 11.43 -2.67 9.99
CA ILE A 232 11.38 -1.43 9.19
C ILE A 232 10.10 -0.73 9.56
N SER A 233 10.18 0.47 10.16
CA SER A 233 8.97 1.13 10.66
C SER A 233 8.98 2.65 10.49
N GLY A 234 7.84 3.18 10.02
CA GLY A 234 7.53 4.61 9.93
C GLY A 234 8.10 5.33 8.72
N VAL A 235 9.22 4.90 8.18
CA VAL A 235 9.94 5.60 7.11
C VAL A 235 9.18 5.65 5.79
N THR A 236 9.43 6.71 5.03
CA THR A 236 9.06 6.81 3.61
C THR A 236 10.26 6.41 2.76
N ILE A 237 10.07 5.49 1.82
CA ILE A 237 11.11 5.01 0.93
C ILE A 237 10.71 5.39 -0.50
N LEU A 238 11.54 6.16 -1.17
CA LEU A 238 11.39 6.52 -2.57
C LEU A 238 12.49 5.83 -3.37
N ASN A 239 12.18 5.30 -4.54
CA ASN A 239 13.19 4.72 -5.42
C ASN A 239 12.86 4.94 -6.89
N ASN A 240 13.86 5.26 -7.69
CA ASN A 240 13.71 5.59 -9.09
C ASN A 240 14.05 4.43 -10.02
N ASN A 241 14.83 3.47 -9.56
CA ASN A 241 15.29 2.36 -10.36
C ASN A 241 15.50 1.12 -9.48
N GLY A 242 14.84 0.02 -9.83
CA GLY A 242 14.81 -1.17 -9.02
C GLY A 242 13.82 -1.10 -7.85
N ARG A 243 13.75 -2.13 -7.06
CA ARG A 243 12.74 -2.33 -6.01
C ARG A 243 12.86 -1.31 -4.88
N VAL A 244 11.73 -0.88 -4.33
CA VAL A 244 11.70 0.14 -3.28
C VAL A 244 12.11 -0.45 -1.93
N CYS A 245 11.41 -1.48 -1.46
CA CYS A 245 11.71 -2.20 -0.22
C CYS A 245 11.80 -3.70 -0.52
N PHE A 246 13.02 -4.19 -0.68
CA PHE A 246 13.30 -5.55 -1.10
C PHE A 246 13.75 -6.43 0.06
N ASN A 247 13.02 -7.50 0.35
CA ASN A 247 13.30 -8.43 1.43
C ASN A 247 13.49 -9.84 0.85
N ALA A 248 14.65 -10.44 1.09
CA ALA A 248 14.99 -11.75 0.55
C ALA A 248 15.62 -12.69 1.58
N GLN A 249 15.27 -13.98 1.52
CA GLN A 249 15.86 -15.08 2.31
C GLN A 249 15.99 -14.74 3.82
N SER A 250 15.02 -14.04 4.36
CA SER A 250 15.06 -13.49 5.72
C SER A 250 13.86 -13.98 6.54
N LYS A 251 13.98 -13.92 7.86
CA LYS A 251 12.93 -14.39 8.76
C LYS A 251 12.68 -13.44 9.94
N ASN A 252 11.48 -13.52 10.51
CA ASN A 252 11.03 -12.65 11.60
C ASN A 252 11.15 -11.18 11.19
N LEU A 253 10.43 -10.80 10.14
CA LEU A 253 10.41 -9.43 9.62
C LEU A 253 9.15 -8.71 10.06
N LEU A 254 9.31 -7.48 10.53
CA LEU A 254 8.22 -6.52 10.76
C LEU A 254 8.40 -5.32 9.84
N ILE A 255 7.43 -5.10 8.94
CA ILE A 255 7.34 -3.92 8.08
C ILE A 255 6.07 -3.17 8.49
N ASP A 256 6.21 -2.05 9.22
CA ASP A 256 5.10 -1.37 9.87
C ASP A 256 5.06 0.11 9.53
N ASN A 257 3.91 0.59 9.07
CA ASN A 257 3.71 2.02 8.73
C ASN A 257 4.75 2.55 7.71
N VAL A 258 5.24 1.70 6.83
CA VAL A 258 6.17 2.07 5.75
C VAL A 258 5.39 2.64 4.58
N LYS A 259 5.94 3.70 3.96
CA LYS A 259 5.43 4.28 2.72
C LYS A 259 6.45 4.01 1.62
N ALA A 260 6.20 3.01 0.80
CA ALA A 260 7.09 2.60 -0.29
C ALA A 260 6.55 3.14 -1.62
N ILE A 261 7.28 4.06 -2.25
CA ILE A 261 6.83 4.75 -3.46
C ILE A 261 7.89 4.56 -4.56
N GLY A 262 7.51 3.82 -5.61
CA GLY A 262 8.32 3.60 -6.79
C GLY A 262 8.09 4.66 -7.86
N GLN A 263 9.07 4.89 -8.71
CA GLN A 263 8.95 5.83 -9.82
C GLN A 263 8.12 5.22 -10.96
N VAL A 264 7.16 6.01 -11.48
CA VAL A 264 6.22 5.58 -12.53
C VAL A 264 6.90 5.16 -13.83
N TYR A 265 8.05 5.72 -14.14
CA TYR A 265 8.76 5.48 -15.42
C TYR A 265 9.94 4.50 -15.30
N GLY A 266 10.22 3.97 -14.09
CA GLY A 266 11.27 2.99 -13.89
C GLY A 266 10.79 1.56 -14.16
N ASP A 267 11.59 0.74 -14.84
CA ASP A 267 11.34 -0.69 -14.95
C ASP A 267 11.64 -1.38 -13.62
N GLN A 268 10.85 -2.38 -13.25
CA GLN A 268 11.04 -3.23 -12.05
C GLN A 268 11.02 -2.46 -10.71
N THR A 269 10.17 -1.45 -10.58
CA THR A 269 9.97 -0.73 -9.33
C THR A 269 8.83 -1.34 -8.51
N ASP A 270 9.02 -2.61 -8.11
CA ASP A 270 8.16 -3.27 -7.13
C ASP A 270 8.27 -2.52 -5.80
N ALA A 271 7.13 -2.27 -5.11
CA ALA A 271 7.17 -1.42 -3.94
C ALA A 271 7.62 -2.16 -2.67
N ILE A 272 6.96 -3.27 -2.32
CA ILE A 272 7.36 -4.12 -1.19
C ILE A 272 7.40 -5.57 -1.63
N ASP A 273 8.61 -6.08 -1.75
CA ASP A 273 8.91 -7.45 -2.14
C ASP A 273 9.26 -8.35 -0.97
N ILE A 274 8.75 -9.57 -1.01
CA ILE A 274 9.06 -10.64 -0.06
C ILE A 274 9.45 -11.90 -0.82
N TYR A 275 10.76 -12.14 -0.93
CA TYR A 275 11.36 -13.26 -1.65
C TYR A 275 11.87 -14.34 -0.70
N CYS A 276 11.30 -15.54 -0.73
CA CYS A 276 11.78 -16.66 0.09
C CYS A 276 11.90 -16.32 1.59
N CYS A 277 11.02 -15.44 2.10
CA CYS A 277 11.03 -15.05 3.50
C CYS A 277 10.03 -15.83 4.32
N GLN A 278 10.25 -15.89 5.64
CA GLN A 278 9.40 -16.62 6.58
C GLN A 278 9.11 -15.75 7.81
N ASP A 279 7.90 -15.94 8.38
CA ASP A 279 7.47 -15.22 9.59
C ASP A 279 7.52 -13.68 9.37
N VAL A 280 6.74 -13.20 8.42
CA VAL A 280 6.72 -11.79 8.01
C VAL A 280 5.39 -11.15 8.38
N VAL A 281 5.43 -9.97 8.97
CA VAL A 281 4.27 -9.12 9.21
C VAL A 281 4.46 -7.79 8.47
N VAL A 282 3.54 -7.49 7.57
CA VAL A 282 3.45 -6.20 6.87
C VAL A 282 2.15 -5.54 7.28
N LYS A 283 2.22 -4.41 7.97
CA LYS A 283 1.00 -3.78 8.46
C LYS A 283 1.03 -2.26 8.36
N ARG A 284 -0.15 -1.67 8.21
CA ARG A 284 -0.33 -0.22 8.13
C ARG A 284 0.57 0.45 7.09
N CYS A 285 0.86 -0.26 6.00
CA CYS A 285 1.74 0.23 4.95
C CYS A 285 0.95 0.90 3.82
N PHE A 286 1.58 1.89 3.20
CA PHE A 286 1.18 2.45 1.92
C PHE A 286 2.23 2.09 0.89
N ALA A 287 1.82 1.53 -0.23
CA ALA A 287 2.73 1.20 -1.30
C ALA A 287 2.19 1.67 -2.66
N TYR A 288 3.07 2.26 -3.46
CA TYR A 288 2.81 2.68 -4.82
C TYR A 288 3.88 2.11 -5.72
N GLY A 289 3.55 1.07 -6.47
CA GLY A 289 4.45 0.39 -7.40
C GLY A 289 4.21 0.78 -8.85
N ASN A 290 5.30 0.90 -9.61
CA ASN A 290 5.19 0.96 -11.06
C ASN A 290 5.06 -0.45 -11.66
N ASP A 291 5.74 -1.45 -11.07
CA ASP A 291 5.52 -2.87 -11.28
C ASP A 291 4.66 -3.41 -10.12
N ASP A 292 4.93 -4.57 -9.54
CA ASP A 292 4.11 -5.10 -8.45
C ASP A 292 4.16 -4.22 -7.19
N THR A 293 3.03 -4.05 -6.51
CA THR A 293 2.99 -3.18 -5.32
C THR A 293 3.35 -3.94 -4.05
N TYR A 294 2.66 -5.03 -3.74
CA TYR A 294 3.01 -5.98 -2.69
C TYR A 294 3.18 -7.34 -3.34
N CYS A 295 4.37 -7.92 -3.24
CA CYS A 295 4.72 -9.10 -3.98
C CYS A 295 5.35 -10.18 -3.12
N ILE A 296 4.86 -11.42 -3.25
CA ILE A 296 5.47 -12.60 -2.64
C ILE A 296 6.02 -13.48 -3.74
N LYS A 297 7.30 -13.85 -3.64
CA LYS A 297 7.97 -14.75 -4.57
C LYS A 297 8.75 -15.84 -3.81
N SER A 298 8.89 -17.00 -4.42
CA SER A 298 9.69 -18.09 -3.87
C SER A 298 10.59 -18.68 -4.94
N TRP A 299 11.76 -19.09 -4.57
CA TRP A 299 12.82 -19.61 -5.42
C TRP A 299 12.84 -19.08 -6.86
N LYS A 300 13.65 -18.08 -7.09
CA LYS A 300 14.05 -17.64 -8.43
C LYS A 300 15.47 -17.12 -8.41
N TRP A 301 16.18 -17.29 -9.53
CA TRP A 301 17.56 -16.86 -9.71
C TRP A 301 18.48 -17.35 -8.59
N ASN A 302 19.06 -16.44 -7.83
CA ASN A 302 19.95 -16.74 -6.72
C ASN A 302 19.25 -16.89 -5.38
N TYR A 303 17.93 -16.61 -5.30
CA TYR A 303 17.14 -16.74 -4.08
C TYR A 303 16.48 -18.09 -4.05
N LYS A 304 16.63 -18.82 -2.94
CA LYS A 304 16.15 -20.20 -2.78
C LYS A 304 15.33 -20.33 -1.51
N GLY A 305 14.29 -21.14 -1.58
CA GLY A 305 13.45 -21.49 -0.44
C GLY A 305 12.00 -21.12 -0.65
N GLU A 306 11.20 -21.53 0.30
CA GLU A 306 9.77 -21.24 0.37
C GLU A 306 9.53 -19.85 0.98
N ALA A 307 8.37 -19.26 0.66
CA ALA A 307 7.82 -18.11 1.36
C ALA A 307 6.64 -18.58 2.21
N LYS A 308 6.66 -18.33 3.54
CA LYS A 308 5.60 -18.83 4.42
C LYS A 308 5.38 -17.99 5.67
N ASN A 309 4.18 -18.13 6.27
CA ASN A 309 3.77 -17.37 7.45
C ASN A 309 3.88 -15.88 7.22
N ILE A 310 3.17 -15.36 6.20
CA ILE A 310 3.25 -13.95 5.79
C ILE A 310 1.88 -13.31 6.01
N HIS A 311 1.84 -12.22 6.77
CA HIS A 311 0.61 -11.56 7.16
C HIS A 311 0.63 -10.09 6.75
N PHE A 312 -0.36 -9.70 5.93
CA PHE A 312 -0.62 -8.31 5.58
C PHE A 312 -1.86 -7.81 6.31
N GLU A 313 -1.76 -6.66 6.98
CA GLU A 313 -2.88 -6.05 7.68
C GLU A 313 -2.93 -4.53 7.46
N ASP A 314 -4.11 -4.01 7.15
CA ASP A 314 -4.36 -2.58 6.92
C ASP A 314 -3.34 -1.98 5.93
N CYS A 315 -3.20 -2.60 4.75
CA CYS A 315 -2.28 -2.18 3.70
C CYS A 315 -3.03 -1.54 2.53
N ILE A 316 -2.50 -0.42 2.04
CA ILE A 316 -3.04 0.30 0.89
C ILE A 316 -2.07 0.12 -0.28
N ALA A 317 -2.58 -0.37 -1.40
CA ALA A 317 -1.86 -0.48 -2.67
C ALA A 317 -2.42 0.54 -3.67
N ARG A 318 -1.55 1.33 -4.25
CA ARG A 318 -1.77 2.04 -5.51
C ARG A 318 -0.82 1.44 -6.54
N ASN A 319 -1.33 1.13 -7.70
CA ASN A 319 -0.49 0.51 -8.73
C ASN A 319 -0.62 1.26 -10.05
N PHE A 320 0.50 1.43 -10.74
CA PHE A 320 0.51 2.10 -12.04
C PHE A 320 0.48 1.09 -13.20
N ARG A 321 1.27 0.00 -13.11
CA ARG A 321 1.51 -0.89 -14.24
C ARG A 321 1.51 -2.39 -13.92
N GLY A 322 1.82 -2.80 -12.69
CA GLY A 322 1.88 -4.20 -12.25
C GLY A 322 0.63 -4.66 -11.50
N ASN A 323 0.80 -5.52 -10.52
CA ASN A 323 -0.25 -6.04 -9.66
C ASN A 323 -0.28 -5.32 -8.30
N SER A 324 -1.45 -5.19 -7.69
CA SER A 324 -1.52 -4.54 -6.38
C SER A 324 -1.12 -5.47 -5.24
N PHE A 325 -1.75 -6.64 -5.14
CA PHE A 325 -1.39 -7.68 -4.17
C PHE A 325 -1.15 -8.98 -4.92
N GLU A 326 0.13 -9.33 -5.08
CA GLU A 326 0.61 -10.43 -5.92
C GLU A 326 1.25 -11.55 -5.12
N ILE A 327 0.90 -12.80 -5.45
CA ILE A 327 1.71 -13.98 -5.19
C ILE A 327 2.13 -14.51 -6.55
N GLY A 328 3.36 -14.33 -6.95
CA GLY A 328 3.83 -14.73 -8.31
C GLY A 328 4.81 -13.77 -8.94
N TYR A 329 5.14 -13.95 -10.19
CA TYR A 329 5.01 -15.19 -11.01
C TYR A 329 5.98 -16.29 -10.58
N GLU A 330 7.07 -15.89 -9.94
CA GLU A 330 8.24 -16.69 -9.66
C GLU A 330 8.05 -17.52 -8.40
N ILE A 331 7.37 -18.64 -8.54
CA ILE A 331 7.06 -19.56 -7.45
C ILE A 331 7.72 -20.91 -7.71
N GLY A 332 9.04 -20.94 -7.70
CA GLY A 332 9.80 -22.17 -7.96
C GLY A 332 9.94 -23.10 -6.75
N ALA A 333 9.40 -22.73 -5.59
CA ALA A 333 9.31 -23.59 -4.41
C ALA A 333 7.87 -23.61 -3.91
N GLY A 334 7.59 -23.18 -2.69
CA GLY A 334 6.24 -23.12 -2.15
C GLY A 334 5.91 -21.72 -1.60
N VAL A 335 4.60 -21.44 -1.54
CA VAL A 335 4.06 -20.30 -0.77
C VAL A 335 2.91 -20.81 0.08
N SER A 336 2.99 -20.62 1.40
CA SER A 336 1.97 -21.17 2.29
C SER A 336 1.70 -20.31 3.51
N ASN A 337 0.49 -20.47 4.07
CA ASN A 337 0.04 -19.73 5.24
C ASN A 337 0.22 -18.22 5.08
N VAL A 338 -0.44 -17.67 4.05
CA VAL A 338 -0.45 -16.23 3.77
C VAL A 338 -1.82 -15.66 4.08
N SER A 339 -1.87 -14.56 4.80
CA SER A 339 -3.11 -13.85 5.07
C SER A 339 -3.04 -12.38 4.71
N TYR A 340 -4.12 -11.91 4.10
CA TYR A 340 -4.36 -10.50 3.80
C TYR A 340 -5.62 -10.06 4.53
N LYS A 341 -5.52 -9.04 5.38
CA LYS A 341 -6.66 -8.53 6.14
C LYS A 341 -6.75 -7.02 6.04
N ASN A 342 -7.96 -6.50 5.79
CA ASN A 342 -8.20 -5.06 5.64
C ASN A 342 -7.27 -4.44 4.60
N ILE A 343 -7.29 -4.95 3.36
CA ILE A 343 -6.45 -4.47 2.27
C ILE A 343 -7.26 -3.63 1.27
N TYR A 344 -6.61 -2.62 0.73
CA TYR A 344 -7.21 -1.62 -0.15
C TYR A 344 -6.40 -1.49 -1.43
N SER A 345 -7.00 -1.83 -2.57
CA SER A 345 -6.40 -1.63 -3.90
C SER A 345 -7.05 -0.43 -4.58
N ILE A 346 -6.25 0.57 -4.92
CA ILE A 346 -6.69 1.84 -5.50
C ILE A 346 -6.02 1.99 -6.85
N HIS A 347 -6.78 2.25 -7.93
CA HIS A 347 -6.28 2.42 -9.29
C HIS A 347 -5.30 1.30 -9.67
N SER A 348 -5.79 0.05 -9.59
CA SER A 348 -4.94 -1.09 -9.82
C SER A 348 -4.75 -1.34 -11.31
N SER A 349 -3.50 -1.18 -11.74
CA SER A 349 -2.99 -1.53 -13.07
C SER A 349 -3.68 -0.81 -14.24
N GLY A 350 -2.92 -0.16 -15.02
CA GLY A 350 -3.36 0.40 -16.27
C GLY A 350 -2.19 0.91 -17.07
N GLY A 351 -2.19 0.69 -18.37
CA GLY A 351 -1.21 1.28 -19.28
C GLY A 351 -0.02 0.40 -19.62
N SER A 352 -0.21 -0.91 -19.59
CA SER A 352 0.78 -1.83 -20.13
C SER A 352 0.49 -2.17 -21.58
N ASP A 353 1.47 -1.92 -22.43
CA ASP A 353 1.50 -2.43 -23.81
C ASP A 353 1.94 -3.90 -23.85
N THR A 354 2.16 -4.54 -22.72
CA THR A 354 2.59 -5.94 -22.63
C THR A 354 1.39 -6.88 -22.58
N PRO A 355 1.47 -8.11 -23.10
CA PRO A 355 0.43 -9.11 -22.99
C PRO A 355 0.27 -9.68 -21.57
N LEU A 356 1.04 -9.20 -20.62
CA LEU A 356 0.94 -9.59 -19.22
C LEU A 356 -0.37 -9.09 -18.65
N ARG A 357 -1.07 -9.96 -17.96
CA ARG A 357 -2.35 -9.65 -17.34
C ARG A 357 -2.10 -9.20 -15.89
N ARG A 358 -2.85 -8.21 -15.46
CA ARG A 358 -2.60 -7.51 -14.21
C ARG A 358 -3.89 -7.24 -13.47
N GLY A 359 -3.82 -7.34 -12.16
CA GLY A 359 -5.02 -7.24 -11.34
C GLY A 359 -4.80 -6.62 -9.97
N ALA A 360 -5.92 -6.39 -9.30
CA ALA A 360 -5.92 -5.88 -7.95
C ALA A 360 -5.50 -6.95 -6.92
N VAL A 361 -5.96 -8.19 -7.11
CA VAL A 361 -5.57 -9.35 -6.30
C VAL A 361 -5.20 -10.48 -7.24
N THR A 362 -3.98 -10.93 -7.17
CA THR A 362 -3.43 -11.89 -8.12
C THR A 362 -2.66 -13.02 -7.44
N ILE A 363 -2.81 -14.23 -7.98
CA ILE A 363 -2.00 -15.40 -7.63
C ILE A 363 -1.59 -16.06 -8.93
N HIS A 364 -0.34 -15.93 -9.29
CA HIS A 364 0.20 -16.44 -10.54
C HIS A 364 1.30 -17.45 -10.27
N ASP A 365 1.07 -18.71 -10.57
CA ASP A 365 2.10 -19.74 -10.52
C ASP A 365 2.57 -20.06 -11.94
N ALA A 366 3.76 -19.65 -12.27
CA ALA A 366 4.40 -19.91 -13.56
C ALA A 366 5.75 -20.64 -13.43
N ALA A 367 6.00 -21.30 -12.27
CA ALA A 367 7.28 -21.91 -11.99
C ALA A 367 7.18 -23.25 -11.20
N ALA A 368 6.09 -23.98 -11.36
CA ALA A 368 5.85 -25.30 -10.76
C ALA A 368 5.83 -25.31 -9.22
N GLY A 369 5.44 -24.21 -8.60
CA GLY A 369 5.36 -24.10 -7.14
C GLY A 369 4.12 -24.76 -6.55
N TYR A 370 4.08 -24.80 -5.23
CA TYR A 370 2.90 -25.21 -4.48
C TYR A 370 2.40 -24.04 -3.62
N ILE A 371 1.28 -23.45 -4.02
CA ILE A 371 0.65 -22.33 -3.31
C ILE A 371 -0.57 -22.83 -2.58
N HIS A 372 -0.59 -22.71 -1.25
CA HIS A 372 -1.71 -23.21 -0.46
C HIS A 372 -1.92 -22.46 0.86
N ASP A 373 -3.12 -22.61 1.43
CA ASP A 373 -3.52 -21.96 2.68
C ASP A 373 -3.40 -20.43 2.59
N ILE A 374 -4.03 -19.86 1.57
CA ILE A 374 -4.05 -18.43 1.32
C ILE A 374 -5.42 -17.86 1.73
N SER A 375 -5.42 -16.82 2.54
CA SER A 375 -6.67 -16.18 3.00
C SER A 375 -6.68 -14.68 2.78
N TYR A 376 -7.84 -14.19 2.35
CA TYR A 376 -8.14 -12.77 2.21
C TYR A 376 -9.40 -12.45 3.02
N GLU A 377 -9.35 -11.41 3.85
CA GLU A 377 -10.49 -10.94 4.64
C GLU A 377 -10.60 -9.42 4.58
N ASN A 378 -11.80 -8.91 4.28
CA ASN A 378 -12.09 -7.48 4.12
C ASN A 378 -11.19 -6.82 3.05
N VAL A 379 -11.43 -7.20 1.80
CA VAL A 379 -10.70 -6.72 0.63
C VAL A 379 -11.53 -5.65 -0.09
N TYR A 380 -10.94 -4.51 -0.34
CA TYR A 380 -11.58 -3.41 -1.03
C TYR A 380 -10.81 -3.08 -2.31
N ILE A 381 -11.49 -3.26 -3.46
CA ILE A 381 -10.96 -2.95 -4.79
C ILE A 381 -11.75 -1.77 -5.34
N GLU A 382 -11.14 -0.59 -5.42
CA GLU A 382 -11.88 0.64 -5.72
C GLU A 382 -12.01 0.90 -7.21
N ASP A 383 -10.93 0.78 -7.94
CA ASP A 383 -10.89 1.17 -9.36
C ASP A 383 -9.93 0.27 -10.14
N PRO A 384 -10.34 -0.99 -10.42
CA PRO A 384 -9.51 -1.89 -11.23
C PRO A 384 -9.53 -1.43 -12.68
N LEU A 385 -8.35 -1.30 -13.29
CA LEU A 385 -8.19 -0.84 -14.66
C LEU A 385 -8.07 -1.98 -15.68
N GLU A 386 -7.71 -3.19 -15.22
CA GLU A 386 -7.69 -4.41 -16.05
C GLU A 386 -8.50 -5.52 -15.39
N PHE A 387 -7.87 -6.39 -14.58
CA PHE A 387 -8.55 -7.46 -13.84
C PHE A 387 -8.80 -7.05 -12.37
N GLY A 388 -9.91 -7.50 -11.80
CA GLY A 388 -10.15 -7.38 -10.36
C GLY A 388 -9.42 -8.47 -9.59
N ILE A 389 -9.78 -9.72 -9.87
CA ILE A 389 -9.16 -10.93 -9.31
C ILE A 389 -8.63 -11.75 -10.48
N ASP A 390 -7.34 -12.10 -10.45
CA ASP A 390 -6.72 -12.91 -11.49
C ASP A 390 -5.86 -14.01 -10.86
N ILE A 391 -6.33 -15.25 -10.91
CA ILE A 391 -5.63 -16.41 -10.35
C ILE A 391 -5.38 -17.41 -11.46
N ARG A 392 -4.12 -17.79 -11.67
CA ARG A 392 -3.78 -18.69 -12.76
C ARG A 392 -2.56 -19.56 -12.49
N ILE A 393 -2.56 -20.72 -13.15
CA ILE A 393 -1.42 -21.61 -13.28
C ILE A 393 -0.99 -21.60 -14.74
N ALA A 394 0.27 -21.32 -15.01
CA ALA A 394 0.86 -21.26 -16.35
C ALA A 394 2.16 -22.06 -16.42
N LYS A 395 2.63 -22.35 -17.61
CA LYS A 395 4.02 -22.74 -17.79
C LYS A 395 4.89 -21.51 -17.77
N ALA A 396 5.97 -21.58 -17.02
CA ALA A 396 7.02 -20.59 -17.07
C ALA A 396 7.63 -20.48 -18.48
N GLY A 397 8.39 -19.49 -18.71
CA GLY A 397 9.17 -19.33 -19.93
C GLY A 397 9.10 -17.91 -20.45
N TYR A 398 8.04 -17.57 -21.12
CA TYR A 398 7.90 -16.24 -21.72
C TYR A 398 7.78 -15.13 -20.70
N GLU A 399 7.10 -15.40 -19.58
CA GLU A 399 6.89 -14.40 -18.51
C GLU A 399 8.17 -14.10 -17.73
N LEU A 400 9.09 -15.03 -17.70
CA LEU A 400 10.30 -14.92 -16.88
C LEU A 400 11.54 -14.51 -17.66
N GLY A 401 11.45 -14.45 -18.97
CA GLY A 401 12.60 -14.14 -19.83
C GLY A 401 13.77 -15.12 -19.74
N THR A 402 13.57 -16.26 -19.09
CA THR A 402 14.63 -17.27 -18.87
C THR A 402 14.66 -18.34 -19.94
N GLY A 403 13.57 -18.51 -20.67
CA GLY A 403 13.39 -19.62 -21.61
C GLY A 403 13.26 -21.00 -20.96
N GLU A 404 13.25 -21.07 -19.61
CA GLU A 404 13.09 -22.32 -18.88
C GLU A 404 11.60 -22.64 -18.70
N GLU A 405 11.19 -23.85 -19.04
CA GLU A 405 9.90 -24.38 -18.66
C GLU A 405 10.01 -25.08 -17.31
N TRP A 406 9.41 -24.50 -16.28
CA TRP A 406 9.39 -25.08 -14.94
C TRP A 406 8.21 -26.03 -14.75
N GLY A 407 7.22 -25.96 -15.63
CA GLY A 407 5.98 -26.71 -15.57
C GLY A 407 4.89 -26.01 -14.78
N PRO A 408 3.67 -26.57 -14.78
CA PRO A 408 2.57 -26.04 -14.00
C PRO A 408 2.72 -26.37 -12.53
N GLY A 409 2.33 -25.43 -11.66
CA GLY A 409 2.25 -25.64 -10.21
C GLY A 409 0.85 -26.02 -9.74
N ILE A 410 0.59 -25.82 -8.45
CA ILE A 410 -0.68 -26.12 -7.80
C ILE A 410 -1.11 -24.93 -6.95
N ILE A 411 -2.39 -24.53 -7.04
CA ILE A 411 -2.99 -23.50 -6.19
C ILE A 411 -4.22 -24.09 -5.51
N GLU A 412 -4.17 -24.23 -4.18
CA GLU A 412 -5.28 -24.81 -3.45
C GLU A 412 -5.54 -24.17 -2.09
N ASN A 413 -6.75 -24.41 -1.55
CA ASN A 413 -7.20 -23.85 -0.28
C ASN A 413 -7.07 -22.33 -0.19
N VAL A 414 -7.52 -21.64 -1.24
CA VAL A 414 -7.62 -20.18 -1.26
C VAL A 414 -8.99 -19.78 -0.74
N LYS A 415 -9.05 -18.84 0.21
CA LYS A 415 -10.30 -18.34 0.79
C LYS A 415 -10.34 -16.82 0.71
N MET A 416 -11.42 -16.29 0.16
CA MET A 416 -11.68 -14.86 0.08
C MET A 416 -13.00 -14.53 0.78
N LYS A 417 -12.94 -13.73 1.84
CA LYS A 417 -14.09 -13.34 2.65
C LYS A 417 -14.27 -11.84 2.67
N ASN A 418 -15.53 -11.38 2.52
CA ASN A 418 -15.88 -9.96 2.54
C ASN A 418 -15.07 -9.18 1.49
N VAL A 419 -15.23 -9.50 0.23
CA VAL A 419 -14.55 -8.83 -0.89
C VAL A 419 -15.51 -7.84 -1.54
N TYR A 420 -15.11 -6.60 -1.62
CA TYR A 420 -15.90 -5.50 -2.17
C TYR A 420 -15.14 -4.84 -3.33
N MET A 421 -15.59 -5.11 -4.55
CA MET A 421 -15.12 -4.44 -5.75
C MET A 421 -16.13 -3.35 -6.12
N LEU A 422 -15.75 -2.07 -6.02
CA LEU A 422 -16.67 -0.95 -6.19
C LEU A 422 -17.17 -0.78 -7.62
N LYS A 423 -16.36 -1.16 -8.60
CA LYS A 423 -16.69 -1.18 -10.02
C LYS A 423 -16.39 -2.55 -10.63
N GLN A 424 -17.09 -2.92 -11.68
CA GLN A 424 -16.73 -4.09 -12.48
C GLN A 424 -15.38 -3.85 -13.14
N ALA A 425 -14.48 -4.81 -13.02
CA ALA A 425 -13.20 -4.76 -13.71
C ALA A 425 -13.40 -4.85 -15.24
N PRO A 426 -12.74 -4.01 -16.05
CA PRO A 426 -12.93 -3.96 -17.51
C PRO A 426 -12.68 -5.29 -18.21
N LEU A 427 -11.68 -6.06 -17.78
CA LEU A 427 -11.35 -7.37 -18.32
C LEU A 427 -11.99 -8.52 -17.51
N GLY A 428 -12.78 -8.19 -16.48
CA GLY A 428 -13.44 -9.17 -15.61
C GLY A 428 -12.53 -9.77 -14.56
N ASN A 429 -12.77 -11.05 -14.26
CA ASN A 429 -12.02 -11.84 -13.29
C ASN A 429 -11.65 -13.18 -13.91
N THR A 430 -10.56 -13.81 -13.46
CA THR A 430 -10.12 -15.11 -14.00
C THR A 430 -9.71 -16.09 -12.92
N LEU A 431 -10.02 -17.37 -13.15
CA LEU A 431 -9.59 -18.51 -12.34
C LEU A 431 -9.17 -19.61 -13.34
N LEU A 432 -7.89 -19.61 -13.74
CA LEU A 432 -7.39 -20.43 -14.83
C LEU A 432 -6.39 -21.48 -14.34
N GLY A 433 -6.88 -22.66 -13.97
CA GLY A 433 -6.05 -23.85 -13.79
C GLY A 433 -5.46 -24.30 -15.13
N TYR A 434 -4.42 -25.12 -15.08
CA TYR A 434 -3.67 -25.53 -16.27
C TYR A 434 -4.27 -26.76 -16.95
N ASP A 435 -4.56 -27.82 -16.18
CA ASP A 435 -5.18 -29.07 -16.63
C ASP A 435 -5.94 -29.76 -15.50
N SER A 436 -6.42 -30.98 -15.71
CA SER A 436 -7.18 -31.73 -14.71
C SER A 436 -6.40 -32.10 -13.45
N SER A 437 -5.07 -32.08 -13.48
CA SER A 437 -4.19 -32.39 -12.36
C SER A 437 -3.66 -31.13 -11.65
N HIS A 438 -3.67 -30.00 -12.35
CA HIS A 438 -3.19 -28.70 -11.87
C HIS A 438 -4.33 -27.71 -11.84
N LYS A 439 -5.20 -27.89 -10.87
CA LYS A 439 -6.42 -27.10 -10.67
C LYS A 439 -6.22 -26.00 -9.66
N ILE A 440 -7.12 -25.02 -9.70
CA ILE A 440 -7.28 -24.02 -8.66
C ILE A 440 -8.45 -24.43 -7.76
N SER A 441 -8.27 -24.35 -6.44
CA SER A 441 -9.33 -24.54 -5.47
C SER A 441 -9.53 -23.26 -4.65
N ILE A 442 -10.73 -22.67 -4.74
CA ILE A 442 -11.03 -21.38 -4.13
C ILE A 442 -12.46 -21.28 -3.62
N GLU A 443 -12.62 -20.63 -2.47
CA GLU A 443 -13.91 -20.30 -1.86
C GLU A 443 -14.05 -18.79 -1.69
N PHE A 444 -15.22 -18.26 -2.11
CA PHE A 444 -15.66 -16.89 -1.86
C PHE A 444 -16.80 -16.88 -0.85
N GLU A 445 -16.63 -16.14 0.24
CA GLU A 445 -17.68 -15.83 1.20
C GLU A 445 -17.96 -14.32 1.16
N ASN A 446 -19.17 -13.92 0.78
CA ASN A 446 -19.57 -12.51 0.66
C ASN A 446 -18.70 -11.72 -0.36
N LEU A 447 -18.70 -12.13 -1.61
CA LEU A 447 -18.14 -11.34 -2.71
C LEU A 447 -19.20 -10.37 -3.25
N TYR A 448 -18.86 -9.09 -3.33
CA TYR A 448 -19.69 -8.04 -3.91
C TYR A 448 -18.97 -7.32 -5.03
N ILE A 449 -19.63 -7.15 -6.18
CA ILE A 449 -19.10 -6.40 -7.33
C ILE A 449 -20.16 -5.35 -7.71
N ALA A 450 -19.77 -4.08 -7.77
CA ALA A 450 -20.65 -2.95 -8.05
C ALA A 450 -21.94 -2.99 -7.19
N GLY A 451 -21.81 -3.31 -5.89
CA GLY A 451 -22.89 -3.41 -4.93
C GLY A 451 -23.75 -4.68 -5.00
N LYS A 452 -23.51 -5.55 -5.99
CA LYS A 452 -24.27 -6.80 -6.16
C LYS A 452 -23.54 -7.98 -5.51
N LYS A 453 -24.21 -8.76 -4.67
CA LYS A 453 -23.67 -10.03 -4.15
C LYS A 453 -23.52 -11.04 -5.29
N ILE A 454 -22.34 -11.65 -5.40
CA ILE A 454 -22.01 -12.64 -6.40
C ILE A 454 -22.23 -14.05 -5.85
N THR A 455 -23.01 -14.85 -6.57
CA THR A 455 -23.37 -16.22 -6.18
C THR A 455 -22.95 -17.26 -7.22
N SER A 456 -22.36 -16.82 -8.32
CA SER A 456 -21.84 -17.71 -9.37
C SER A 456 -20.68 -17.06 -10.12
N ALA A 457 -19.87 -17.87 -10.76
CA ALA A 457 -18.79 -17.37 -11.61
C ALA A 457 -19.30 -16.45 -12.73
N LYS A 458 -20.43 -16.79 -13.33
CA LYS A 458 -21.06 -15.99 -14.39
C LYS A 458 -21.48 -14.60 -13.89
N ASP A 459 -22.07 -14.52 -12.70
CA ASP A 459 -22.53 -13.26 -12.10
C ASP A 459 -21.38 -12.32 -11.78
N GLY A 460 -20.23 -12.90 -11.39
CA GLY A 460 -19.01 -12.15 -11.08
C GLY A 460 -18.13 -11.86 -12.29
N GLY A 461 -18.52 -12.27 -13.49
CA GLY A 461 -17.69 -12.09 -14.70
C GLY A 461 -16.38 -12.88 -14.65
N PHE A 462 -16.41 -14.08 -14.03
CA PHE A 462 -15.24 -14.96 -13.96
C PHE A 462 -15.15 -15.87 -15.20
N SER A 463 -13.97 -15.87 -15.81
CA SER A 463 -13.55 -16.91 -16.74
C SER A 463 -12.88 -18.04 -15.96
N CYS A 464 -13.43 -19.27 -16.03
CA CYS A 464 -12.95 -20.40 -15.24
C CYS A 464 -12.56 -21.57 -16.13
N THR A 465 -11.39 -22.16 -15.88
CA THR A 465 -10.93 -23.43 -16.47
C THR A 465 -10.18 -24.23 -15.41
N PHE A 466 -10.46 -25.53 -15.32
CA PHE A 466 -9.82 -26.42 -14.33
C PHE A 466 -9.82 -25.84 -12.91
N THR A 467 -10.99 -25.41 -12.47
CA THR A 467 -11.16 -24.70 -11.18
C THR A 467 -12.31 -25.29 -10.40
N ASP A 468 -12.06 -25.58 -9.14
CA ASP A 468 -13.06 -25.95 -8.15
C ASP A 468 -13.40 -24.68 -7.33
N VAL A 469 -14.49 -23.97 -7.70
CA VAL A 469 -14.89 -22.71 -7.08
C VAL A 469 -16.21 -22.80 -6.35
N VAL A 470 -16.27 -22.22 -5.15
CA VAL A 470 -17.48 -22.15 -4.31
C VAL A 470 -17.79 -20.68 -4.01
N PHE A 471 -19.07 -20.29 -4.17
CA PHE A 471 -19.61 -18.98 -3.78
C PHE A 471 -20.64 -19.15 -2.66
N LYS A 472 -20.45 -18.46 -1.53
CA LYS A 472 -21.32 -18.49 -0.34
C LYS A 472 -21.96 -17.15 -0.03
#